data_9910ff381a1823a9e240c1ef67d6ae32
#
_entry.id   9910ff381a1823a9e240c1ef67d6ae32
#
_cell.length_a   1.000
_cell.length_b   1.000
_cell.length_c   1.000
_cell.angle_alpha   90.00
_cell.angle_beta   90.00
_cell.angle_gamma   90.00
#
_symmetry.space_group_name_H-M   'P 1'
#
loop_
_entity.id
_entity.type
_entity.pdbx_description
1 polymer ?
#
loop_
_entity_poly.entity_id
_entity_poly.type
_entity_poly.pdbx_seq_one_letter_code
_entity_poly.pdbx_strand_id
1 'polypeptide(L)'
;MGILFLFTKLFTVGNLAFLSYFCGKRITMDYRIEKDTLGEVKVPKNVLWGAQTERSRSNFKIGDPGSMPIEIVQGFAYLKKAAAYTNHELGDLDITKRDLIAQVCDEILAGDLDDQFPLVIWQTGSGTQSNMNVNEVIANRAHIIAGNTLGEGEKTLAPNDDVNKSQSSNDTFPTGMHIAAFKKVFEVTIPGVKQLRDALDAKAKAFKSVVKIGRTHLMDATPLTLG
;
A
#
# COMPACT_ATOMS: atom_id res chain seq x y z
N MET A 1 47.05 -38.52 4.11
CA MET A 1 47.44 -37.10 3.99
C MET A 1 47.22 -36.65 2.54
N GLY A 2 46.03 -36.83 1.98
CA GLY A 2 45.74 -36.63 0.55
C GLY A 2 44.31 -36.14 0.21
N ILE A 3 43.43 -35.91 1.19
CA ILE A 3 42.04 -35.53 0.93
C ILE A 3 41.70 -34.08 1.35
N LEU A 4 42.61 -33.43 2.09
CA LEU A 4 42.38 -32.07 2.58
C LEU A 4 42.78 -30.96 1.61
N PHE A 5 43.48 -31.29 0.50
CA PHE A 5 43.97 -30.31 -0.48
C PHE A 5 43.08 -30.12 -1.71
N LEU A 6 42.05 -30.95 -1.88
CA LEU A 6 41.13 -30.82 -3.02
C LEU A 6 39.91 -29.92 -2.74
N PHE A 7 39.56 -29.68 -1.48
CA PHE A 7 38.41 -28.84 -1.12
C PHE A 7 38.71 -27.33 -1.09
N THR A 8 39.98 -26.94 -0.98
CA THR A 8 40.35 -25.51 -0.95
C THR A 8 40.51 -24.87 -2.34
N LYS A 9 40.58 -25.66 -3.42
CA LYS A 9 40.70 -25.12 -4.79
C LYS A 9 39.39 -24.97 -5.54
N LEU A 10 38.30 -25.59 -5.07
CA LEU A 10 36.96 -25.43 -5.71
C LEU A 10 36.17 -24.21 -5.22
N PHE A 11 36.53 -23.63 -4.08
CA PHE A 11 35.82 -22.48 -3.52
C PHE A 11 36.35 -21.11 -3.98
N THR A 12 37.56 -21.06 -4.56
CA THR A 12 38.20 -19.79 -4.94
C THR A 12 37.95 -19.35 -6.38
N VAL A 13 37.52 -20.24 -7.27
CA VAL A 13 37.25 -19.88 -8.68
C VAL A 13 35.79 -19.54 -8.94
N GLY A 14 34.86 -20.09 -8.14
CA GLY A 14 33.42 -19.80 -8.26
C GLY A 14 33.01 -18.42 -7.72
N ASN A 15 33.65 -17.94 -6.66
CA ASN A 15 33.28 -16.68 -6.02
C ASN A 15 33.79 -15.42 -6.74
N LEU A 16 34.87 -15.49 -7.50
CA LEU A 16 35.33 -14.33 -8.28
C LEU A 16 34.51 -14.11 -9.55
N ALA A 17 34.00 -15.16 -10.17
CA ALA A 17 33.10 -15.03 -11.33
C ALA A 17 31.72 -14.55 -10.93
N PHE A 18 31.23 -14.94 -9.73
CA PHE A 18 29.91 -14.48 -9.22
C PHE A 18 29.97 -13.02 -8.76
N LEU A 19 31.06 -12.57 -8.14
CA LEU A 19 31.26 -11.16 -7.78
C LEU A 19 31.48 -10.24 -9.00
N SER A 20 32.10 -10.73 -10.06
CA SER A 20 32.28 -9.94 -11.29
C SER A 20 31.00 -9.78 -12.10
N TYR A 21 30.07 -10.72 -11.99
CA TYR A 21 28.75 -10.59 -12.67
C TYR A 21 27.85 -9.56 -11.98
N PHE A 22 28.00 -9.34 -10.66
CA PHE A 22 27.26 -8.30 -9.93
C PHE A 22 27.94 -6.92 -9.92
N CYS A 23 29.24 -6.84 -10.24
CA CYS A 23 29.99 -5.58 -10.21
C CYS A 23 29.92 -4.78 -11.53
N GLY A 24 29.21 -5.27 -12.57
CA GLY A 24 29.24 -4.69 -13.91
C GLY A 24 27.98 -3.95 -14.39
N LYS A 25 26.86 -4.00 -13.66
CA LYS A 25 25.69 -3.16 -13.97
C LYS A 25 25.53 -2.10 -12.89
N ARG A 26 26.14 -0.93 -13.09
CA ARG A 26 25.55 0.30 -12.53
C ARG A 26 24.12 0.36 -13.08
N ILE A 27 23.13 0.09 -12.24
CA ILE A 27 21.75 0.44 -12.54
C ILE A 27 21.75 1.96 -12.53
N THR A 28 21.96 2.59 -13.69
CA THR A 28 21.69 4.00 -13.88
C THR A 28 20.18 4.09 -13.82
N MET A 29 19.65 4.53 -12.67
CA MET A 29 18.24 4.87 -12.60
C MET A 29 18.00 6.04 -13.54
N ASP A 30 17.20 5.82 -14.57
CA ASP A 30 16.70 6.88 -15.41
C ASP A 30 15.66 7.67 -14.63
N TYR A 31 15.76 9.00 -14.71
CA TYR A 31 14.86 9.93 -14.04
C TYR A 31 14.09 10.74 -15.07
N ARG A 32 12.86 11.09 -14.76
CA ARG A 32 12.12 12.16 -15.41
C ARG A 32 12.06 13.36 -14.49
N ILE A 33 11.85 14.54 -15.05
CA ILE A 33 11.63 15.77 -14.29
C ILE A 33 10.14 15.98 -14.14
N GLU A 34 9.70 16.00 -12.89
CA GLU A 34 8.35 16.42 -12.49
C GLU A 34 8.44 17.80 -11.82
N LYS A 35 7.34 18.56 -11.86
CA LYS A 35 7.31 19.90 -11.28
C LYS A 35 6.09 20.06 -10.39
N ASP A 36 6.30 20.67 -9.24
CA ASP A 36 5.25 21.14 -8.34
C ASP A 36 5.43 22.64 -8.02
N THR A 37 4.66 23.17 -7.09
CA THR A 37 4.74 24.57 -6.67
C THR A 37 6.08 24.95 -6.02
N LEU A 38 6.85 23.95 -5.54
CA LEU A 38 8.17 24.14 -4.93
C LEU A 38 9.32 24.01 -5.94
N GLY A 39 9.03 23.71 -7.21
CA GLY A 39 10.00 23.57 -8.28
C GLY A 39 10.17 22.17 -8.82
N GLU A 40 11.29 21.94 -9.52
CA GLU A 40 11.58 20.67 -10.19
C GLU A 40 12.05 19.58 -9.22
N VAL A 41 11.65 18.33 -9.49
CA VAL A 41 12.04 17.13 -8.75
C VAL A 41 12.39 16.02 -9.73
N LYS A 42 13.49 15.32 -9.46
CA LYS A 42 13.86 14.11 -10.19
C LYS A 42 13.09 12.91 -9.63
N VAL A 43 12.23 12.33 -10.44
CA VAL A 43 11.44 11.15 -10.09
C VAL A 43 11.91 9.97 -10.94
N PRO A 44 12.06 8.75 -10.41
CA PRO A 44 12.41 7.59 -11.23
C PRO A 44 11.47 7.44 -12.41
N LYS A 45 12.01 7.06 -13.57
CA LYS A 45 11.26 7.11 -14.83
C LYS A 45 10.13 6.08 -14.92
N ASN A 46 10.29 4.97 -14.20
CA ASN A 46 9.42 3.80 -14.25
C ASN A 46 8.31 3.77 -13.18
N VAL A 47 8.17 4.82 -12.38
CA VAL A 47 7.16 4.88 -11.32
C VAL A 47 6.04 5.85 -11.67
N LEU A 48 4.85 5.61 -11.09
CA LEU A 48 3.66 6.43 -11.35
C LEU A 48 3.50 7.63 -10.40
N TRP A 49 4.16 7.62 -9.24
CA TRP A 49 4.10 8.78 -8.37
C TRP A 49 4.84 9.98 -8.96
N GLY A 50 4.54 11.17 -8.46
CA GLY A 50 5.06 12.43 -8.96
C GLY A 50 5.98 13.16 -7.98
N ALA A 51 6.05 14.49 -8.15
CA ALA A 51 6.97 15.36 -7.43
C ALA A 51 6.70 15.41 -5.92
N GLN A 52 5.45 15.49 -5.49
CA GLN A 52 5.12 15.61 -4.07
C GLN A 52 5.41 14.31 -3.30
N THR A 53 5.12 13.17 -3.88
CA THR A 53 5.49 11.87 -3.31
C THR A 53 7.00 11.72 -3.20
N GLU A 54 7.76 12.09 -4.23
CA GLU A 54 9.22 12.00 -4.18
C GLU A 54 9.83 12.93 -3.14
N ARG A 55 9.29 14.15 -2.94
CA ARG A 55 9.67 15.03 -1.82
C ARG A 55 9.35 14.40 -0.47
N SER A 56 8.19 13.77 -0.33
CA SER A 56 7.81 13.07 0.90
C SER A 56 8.80 11.95 1.23
N ARG A 57 9.20 11.14 0.24
CA ARG A 57 10.23 10.10 0.39
C ARG A 57 11.59 10.67 0.83
N SER A 58 11.93 11.87 0.36
CA SER A 58 13.17 12.54 0.75
C SER A 58 13.11 13.12 2.15
N ASN A 59 11.95 13.64 2.56
CA ASN A 59 11.76 14.35 3.83
C ASN A 59 11.51 13.40 5.01
N PHE A 60 10.79 12.30 4.79
CA PHE A 60 10.37 11.37 5.84
C PHE A 60 11.10 10.02 5.68
N LYS A 61 12.30 9.93 6.28
CA LYS A 61 13.17 8.73 6.25
C LYS A 61 13.09 7.96 7.57
N ILE A 62 11.89 7.75 8.09
CA ILE A 62 11.64 7.08 9.37
C ILE A 62 10.76 5.86 9.09
N GLY A 63 11.24 4.68 9.44
CA GLY A 63 10.57 3.42 9.17
C GLY A 63 10.83 2.87 7.76
N ASP A 64 10.20 1.76 7.46
CA ASP A 64 10.38 1.06 6.19
C ASP A 64 9.58 1.75 5.07
N PRO A 65 10.16 1.92 3.88
CA PRO A 65 9.42 2.39 2.70
C PRO A 65 8.20 1.51 2.43
N GLY A 66 7.08 2.12 2.05
CA GLY A 66 5.83 1.41 1.79
C GLY A 66 5.13 0.89 3.05
N SER A 67 5.46 1.44 4.23
CA SER A 67 4.81 1.03 5.49
C SER A 67 3.41 1.64 5.70
N MET A 68 2.97 2.57 4.85
CA MET A 68 1.56 3.01 4.86
C MET A 68 0.67 1.82 4.51
N PRO A 69 -0.31 1.43 5.36
CA PRO A 69 -1.17 0.29 5.08
C PRO A 69 -1.89 0.43 3.74
N ILE A 70 -1.79 -0.59 2.88
CA ILE A 70 -2.40 -0.57 1.55
C ILE A 70 -3.93 -0.41 1.63
N GLU A 71 -4.54 -0.85 2.71
CA GLU A 71 -5.96 -0.68 2.97
C GLU A 71 -6.38 0.79 3.01
N ILE A 72 -5.50 1.68 3.47
CA ILE A 72 -5.74 3.14 3.46
C ILE A 72 -5.72 3.66 2.02
N VAL A 73 -4.79 3.19 1.20
CA VAL A 73 -4.72 3.51 -0.23
C VAL A 73 -5.99 3.05 -0.95
N GLN A 74 -6.45 1.82 -0.67
CA GLN A 74 -7.72 1.31 -1.18
C GLN A 74 -8.92 2.15 -0.68
N GLY A 75 -8.88 2.59 0.58
CA GLY A 75 -9.87 3.52 1.13
C GLY A 75 -9.93 4.83 0.34
N PHE A 76 -8.78 5.40 -0.01
CA PHE A 76 -8.70 6.55 -0.90
C PHE A 76 -9.25 6.23 -2.30
N ALA A 77 -8.97 5.08 -2.89
CA ALA A 77 -9.47 4.72 -4.21
C ALA A 77 -11.01 4.70 -4.24
N TYR A 78 -11.68 4.15 -3.22
CA TYR A 78 -13.14 4.24 -3.09
C TYR A 78 -13.62 5.68 -3.03
N LEU A 79 -12.98 6.50 -2.19
CA LEU A 79 -13.33 7.91 -2.02
C LEU A 79 -13.14 8.71 -3.31
N LYS A 80 -11.97 8.57 -3.96
CA LYS A 80 -11.65 9.30 -5.21
C LYS A 80 -12.60 8.92 -6.34
N LYS A 81 -12.94 7.63 -6.45
CA LYS A 81 -13.93 7.16 -7.42
C LYS A 81 -15.29 7.79 -7.16
N ALA A 82 -15.79 7.78 -5.92
CA ALA A 82 -17.05 8.41 -5.55
C ALA A 82 -17.03 9.92 -5.82
N ALA A 83 -15.96 10.62 -5.44
CA ALA A 83 -15.80 12.05 -5.68
C ALA A 83 -15.81 12.39 -7.19
N ALA A 84 -15.16 11.58 -8.02
CA ALA A 84 -15.16 11.78 -9.47
C ALA A 84 -16.56 11.68 -10.08
N TYR A 85 -17.36 10.70 -9.65
CA TYR A 85 -18.76 10.58 -10.08
C TYR A 85 -19.59 11.77 -9.62
N THR A 86 -19.47 12.16 -8.35
CA THR A 86 -20.24 13.30 -7.79
C THR A 86 -19.86 14.61 -8.48
N ASN A 87 -18.57 14.90 -8.68
CA ASN A 87 -18.14 16.10 -9.38
C ASN A 87 -18.61 16.13 -10.84
N HIS A 88 -18.70 14.96 -11.49
CA HIS A 88 -19.28 14.87 -12.82
C HIS A 88 -20.78 15.18 -12.84
N GLU A 89 -21.55 14.60 -11.90
CA GLU A 89 -22.99 14.87 -11.80
C GLU A 89 -23.31 16.34 -11.50
N LEU A 90 -22.42 17.01 -10.75
CA LEU A 90 -22.52 18.45 -10.48
C LEU A 90 -22.05 19.34 -11.65
N GLY A 91 -21.52 18.76 -12.72
CA GLY A 91 -21.01 19.49 -13.88
C GLY A 91 -19.59 20.05 -13.71
N ASP A 92 -18.89 19.69 -12.64
CA ASP A 92 -17.56 20.21 -12.30
C ASP A 92 -16.42 19.37 -12.90
N LEU A 93 -16.69 18.16 -13.37
CA LEU A 93 -15.69 17.25 -13.95
C LEU A 93 -16.22 16.64 -15.25
N ASP A 94 -15.38 16.70 -16.31
CA ASP A 94 -15.69 16.07 -17.59
C ASP A 94 -15.83 14.54 -17.49
N ILE A 95 -16.71 13.97 -18.32
CA ILE A 95 -17.00 12.52 -18.33
C ILE A 95 -15.74 11.67 -18.62
N THR A 96 -14.88 12.12 -19.52
CA THR A 96 -13.64 11.40 -19.87
C THR A 96 -12.69 11.37 -18.69
N LYS A 97 -12.55 12.49 -17.97
CA LYS A 97 -11.73 12.58 -16.76
C LYS A 97 -12.30 11.72 -15.64
N ARG A 98 -13.63 11.73 -15.43
CA ARG A 98 -14.32 10.86 -14.47
C ARG A 98 -14.01 9.38 -14.75
N ASP A 99 -14.15 8.95 -16.00
CA ASP A 99 -13.97 7.54 -16.39
C ASP A 99 -12.51 7.09 -16.22
N LEU A 100 -11.55 7.93 -16.58
CA LEU A 100 -10.12 7.66 -16.32
C LEU A 100 -9.80 7.54 -14.84
N ILE A 101 -10.32 8.44 -14.01
CA ILE A 101 -10.13 8.36 -12.54
C ILE A 101 -10.75 7.06 -12.02
N ALA A 102 -11.98 6.74 -12.42
CA ALA A 102 -12.68 5.54 -11.98
C ALA A 102 -11.94 4.26 -12.39
N GLN A 103 -11.44 4.19 -13.61
CA GLN A 103 -10.67 3.04 -14.11
C GLN A 103 -9.40 2.82 -13.31
N VAL A 104 -8.61 3.87 -13.04
CA VAL A 104 -7.38 3.73 -12.24
C VAL A 104 -7.69 3.39 -10.80
N CYS A 105 -8.78 3.91 -10.22
CA CYS A 105 -9.23 3.50 -8.90
C CYS A 105 -9.54 2.00 -8.86
N ASP A 106 -10.12 1.42 -9.91
CA ASP A 106 -10.37 -0.02 -10.00
C ASP A 106 -9.06 -0.83 -10.08
N GLU A 107 -8.04 -0.36 -10.81
CA GLU A 107 -6.70 -0.97 -10.82
C GLU A 107 -6.06 -0.94 -9.43
N ILE A 108 -6.20 0.17 -8.67
CA ILE A 108 -5.71 0.26 -7.28
C ILE A 108 -6.46 -0.75 -6.38
N LEU A 109 -7.77 -0.87 -6.52
CA LEU A 109 -8.58 -1.81 -5.73
C LEU A 109 -8.31 -3.27 -6.07
N ALA A 110 -7.89 -3.56 -7.30
CA ALA A 110 -7.45 -4.89 -7.74
C ALA A 110 -6.04 -5.26 -7.21
N GLY A 111 -5.26 -4.27 -6.74
CA GLY A 111 -3.88 -4.46 -6.27
C GLY A 111 -2.82 -4.38 -7.38
N ASP A 112 -3.20 -4.00 -8.59
CA ASP A 112 -2.30 -3.95 -9.75
C ASP A 112 -1.23 -2.85 -9.63
N LEU A 113 -1.43 -1.89 -8.71
CA LEU A 113 -0.58 -0.71 -8.51
C LEU A 113 0.02 -0.61 -7.11
N ASP A 114 0.03 -1.68 -6.32
CA ASP A 114 0.44 -1.66 -4.90
C ASP A 114 1.88 -1.16 -4.71
N ASP A 115 2.78 -1.44 -5.66
CA ASP A 115 4.18 -0.99 -5.66
C ASP A 115 4.35 0.53 -5.89
N GLN A 116 3.27 1.24 -6.24
CA GLN A 116 3.28 2.68 -6.52
C GLN A 116 3.02 3.56 -5.26
N PHE A 117 2.93 2.93 -4.08
CA PHE A 117 2.65 3.62 -2.81
C PHE A 117 3.80 3.48 -1.81
N PRO A 118 4.94 4.15 -2.05
CA PRO A 118 6.18 3.95 -1.29
C PRO A 118 6.24 4.71 0.04
N LEU A 119 5.18 5.40 0.46
CA LEU A 119 5.23 6.28 1.61
C LEU A 119 5.24 5.53 2.94
N VAL A 120 5.82 6.19 3.94
CA VAL A 120 5.87 5.69 5.32
C VAL A 120 4.68 6.21 6.13
N ILE A 121 4.36 5.52 7.23
CA ILE A 121 3.33 5.99 8.17
C ILE A 121 3.75 7.28 8.92
N TRP A 122 5.05 7.49 9.08
CA TRP A 122 5.63 8.65 9.77
C TRP A 122 5.75 9.84 8.82
N GLN A 123 4.61 10.44 8.50
CA GLN A 123 4.46 11.64 7.68
C GLN A 123 3.68 12.71 8.44
N THR A 124 3.24 13.81 7.80
CA THR A 124 2.41 14.81 8.46
C THR A 124 1.08 14.23 8.92
N GLY A 125 0.58 14.65 10.08
CA GLY A 125 -0.65 14.15 10.67
C GLY A 125 -1.92 14.44 9.86
N SER A 126 -1.87 15.38 8.91
CA SER A 126 -2.97 15.67 7.97
C SER A 126 -3.16 14.63 6.88
N GLY A 127 -2.17 13.71 6.68
CA GLY A 127 -2.20 12.71 5.63
C GLY A 127 -2.08 13.25 4.20
N THR A 128 -1.66 14.51 4.04
CA THR A 128 -1.55 15.17 2.73
C THR A 128 -0.64 14.40 1.78
N GLN A 129 0.47 13.84 2.26
CA GLN A 129 1.40 13.09 1.43
C GLN A 129 0.75 11.83 0.84
N SER A 130 0.01 11.06 1.64
CA SER A 130 -0.73 9.89 1.15
C SER A 130 -1.83 10.29 0.17
N ASN A 131 -2.58 11.35 0.45
CA ASN A 131 -3.58 11.88 -0.48
C ASN A 131 -2.95 12.26 -1.83
N MET A 132 -1.82 12.99 -1.80
CA MET A 132 -1.14 13.40 -3.02
C MET A 132 -0.50 12.22 -3.76
N ASN A 133 0.03 11.21 -3.05
CA ASN A 133 0.53 10.00 -3.69
C ASN A 133 -0.57 9.32 -4.52
N VAL A 134 -1.76 9.14 -3.95
CA VAL A 134 -2.90 8.56 -4.68
C VAL A 134 -3.29 9.44 -5.87
N ASN A 135 -3.38 10.77 -5.69
CA ASN A 135 -3.70 11.69 -6.77
C ASN A 135 -2.68 11.63 -7.91
N GLU A 136 -1.39 11.61 -7.60
CA GLU A 136 -0.30 11.55 -8.60
C GLU A 136 -0.30 10.22 -9.35
N VAL A 137 -0.50 9.09 -8.67
CA VAL A 137 -0.58 7.76 -9.28
C VAL A 137 -1.78 7.71 -10.22
N ILE A 138 -2.96 8.18 -9.79
CA ILE A 138 -4.16 8.21 -10.64
C ILE A 138 -3.91 9.08 -11.88
N ALA A 139 -3.39 10.29 -11.73
CA ALA A 139 -3.18 11.20 -12.85
C ALA A 139 -2.14 10.66 -13.85
N ASN A 140 -1.03 10.11 -13.37
CA ASN A 140 0.02 9.59 -14.24
C ASN A 140 -0.39 8.26 -14.90
N ARG A 141 -1.13 7.39 -14.22
CA ARG A 141 -1.66 6.17 -14.85
C ARG A 141 -2.70 6.50 -15.91
N ALA A 142 -3.61 7.43 -15.63
CA ALA A 142 -4.60 7.91 -16.60
C ALA A 142 -3.93 8.51 -17.84
N HIS A 143 -2.81 9.23 -17.69
CA HIS A 143 -2.04 9.77 -18.82
C HIS A 143 -1.52 8.66 -19.75
N ILE A 144 -1.03 7.55 -19.17
CA ILE A 144 -0.60 6.36 -19.94
C ILE A 144 -1.80 5.68 -20.62
N ILE A 145 -2.93 5.52 -19.90
CA ILE A 145 -4.16 4.90 -20.47
C ILE A 145 -4.67 5.72 -21.67
N ALA A 146 -4.53 7.04 -21.62
CA ALA A 146 -4.87 7.94 -22.72
C ALA A 146 -3.89 7.87 -23.92
N GLY A 147 -2.87 6.98 -23.89
CA GLY A 147 -1.92 6.76 -24.97
C GLY A 147 -0.68 7.68 -24.96
N ASN A 148 -0.45 8.41 -23.86
CA ASN A 148 0.66 9.34 -23.73
C ASN A 148 1.87 8.72 -23.03
N THR A 149 3.03 9.35 -23.19
CA THR A 149 4.27 8.96 -22.51
C THR A 149 4.40 9.69 -21.18
N LEU A 150 4.72 8.95 -20.12
CA LEU A 150 4.89 9.51 -18.78
C LEU A 150 6.05 10.52 -18.73
N GLY A 151 5.76 11.72 -18.25
CA GLY A 151 6.74 12.82 -18.17
C GLY A 151 6.86 13.67 -19.45
N GLU A 152 6.06 13.39 -20.47
CA GLU A 152 6.02 14.15 -21.73
C GLU A 152 4.65 14.78 -21.95
N GLY A 153 4.63 15.97 -22.55
CA GLY A 153 3.40 16.67 -22.89
C GLY A 153 2.61 17.21 -21.69
N GLU A 154 1.40 17.70 -21.99
CA GLU A 154 0.46 18.16 -20.97
C GLU A 154 -0.26 16.97 -20.33
N LYS A 155 -0.36 16.96 -18.99
CA LYS A 155 -1.04 15.87 -18.28
C LYS A 155 -2.53 15.82 -18.63
N THR A 156 -3.01 14.63 -18.94
CA THR A 156 -4.45 14.38 -19.20
C THR A 156 -5.30 14.71 -17.97
N LEU A 157 -4.78 14.44 -16.76
CA LEU A 157 -5.38 14.80 -15.48
C LEU A 157 -4.38 15.57 -14.62
N ALA A 158 -4.83 16.67 -14.04
CA ALA A 158 -4.07 17.38 -13.01
C ALA A 158 -4.33 16.70 -11.64
N PRO A 159 -3.28 16.25 -10.91
CA PRO A 159 -3.46 15.55 -9.63
C PRO A 159 -4.26 16.36 -8.62
N ASN A 160 -4.04 17.67 -8.54
CA ASN A 160 -4.71 18.54 -7.59
C ASN A 160 -6.06 19.04 -8.09
N ASP A 161 -6.14 19.48 -9.34
CA ASP A 161 -7.30 20.21 -9.85
C ASP A 161 -8.41 19.31 -10.39
N ASP A 162 -8.05 18.08 -10.84
CA ASP A 162 -9.01 17.11 -11.35
C ASP A 162 -9.24 15.98 -10.34
N VAL A 163 -8.18 15.26 -9.91
CA VAL A 163 -8.33 14.09 -9.05
C VAL A 163 -8.72 14.49 -7.62
N ASN A 164 -8.19 15.61 -7.13
CA ASN A 164 -8.49 16.13 -5.80
C ASN A 164 -9.60 17.19 -5.78
N LYS A 165 -10.31 17.36 -6.88
CA LYS A 165 -11.36 18.40 -7.02
C LYS A 165 -12.38 18.32 -5.91
N SER A 166 -12.69 19.48 -5.30
CA SER A 166 -13.64 19.64 -4.20
C SER A 166 -13.29 18.84 -2.92
N GLN A 167 -12.01 18.51 -2.69
CA GLN A 167 -11.59 17.68 -1.59
C GLN A 167 -10.48 18.35 -0.76
N SER A 168 -10.52 18.14 0.55
CA SER A 168 -9.45 18.50 1.49
C SER A 168 -8.78 17.23 2.04
N SER A 169 -7.45 17.22 2.15
CA SER A 169 -6.71 16.12 2.79
C SER A 169 -7.15 15.88 4.23
N ASN A 170 -7.54 16.94 4.96
CA ASN A 170 -8.00 16.85 6.35
C ASN A 170 -9.31 16.08 6.49
N ASP A 171 -10.07 15.94 5.41
CA ASP A 171 -11.29 15.13 5.34
C ASP A 171 -11.02 13.77 4.67
N THR A 172 -10.34 13.77 3.54
CA THR A 172 -10.16 12.55 2.73
C THR A 172 -9.29 11.49 3.41
N PHE A 173 -8.26 11.91 4.18
CA PHE A 173 -7.40 10.96 4.89
C PHE A 173 -8.16 10.21 5.99
N PRO A 174 -8.82 10.87 6.95
CA PRO A 174 -9.62 10.15 7.95
C PRO A 174 -10.77 9.37 7.33
N THR A 175 -11.39 9.84 6.25
CA THR A 175 -12.41 9.08 5.53
C THR A 175 -11.83 7.78 4.95
N GLY A 176 -10.67 7.84 4.29
CA GLY A 176 -9.94 6.66 3.80
C GLY A 176 -9.61 5.68 4.93
N MET A 177 -9.17 6.18 6.08
CA MET A 177 -8.93 5.36 7.28
C MET A 177 -10.19 4.65 7.77
N HIS A 178 -11.33 5.35 7.83
CA HIS A 178 -12.61 4.76 8.26
C HIS A 178 -13.08 3.68 7.28
N ILE A 179 -12.99 3.91 5.97
CA ILE A 179 -13.32 2.92 4.94
C ILE A 179 -12.44 1.67 5.11
N ALA A 180 -11.13 1.86 5.26
CA ALA A 180 -10.17 0.76 5.46
C ALA A 180 -10.49 -0.05 6.73
N ALA A 181 -10.72 0.63 7.86
CA ALA A 181 -11.06 -0.02 9.12
C ALA A 181 -12.37 -0.79 9.02
N PHE A 182 -13.41 -0.17 8.44
CA PHE A 182 -14.70 -0.81 8.25
C PHE A 182 -14.56 -2.11 7.43
N LYS A 183 -13.91 -2.06 6.28
CA LYS A 183 -13.68 -3.25 5.45
C LYS A 183 -12.95 -4.35 6.22
N LYS A 184 -11.85 -4.04 6.91
CA LYS A 184 -11.09 -5.04 7.68
C LYS A 184 -11.91 -5.65 8.82
N VAL A 185 -12.74 -4.86 9.50
CA VAL A 185 -13.63 -5.39 10.54
C VAL A 185 -14.64 -6.37 9.94
N PHE A 186 -15.29 -6.01 8.84
CA PHE A 186 -16.35 -6.85 8.26
C PHE A 186 -15.82 -8.05 7.49
N GLU A 187 -14.73 -7.89 6.75
CA GLU A 187 -14.21 -8.93 5.86
C GLU A 187 -13.26 -9.91 6.55
N VAL A 188 -12.58 -9.48 7.63
CA VAL A 188 -11.55 -10.29 8.30
C VAL A 188 -11.87 -10.52 9.78
N THR A 189 -12.09 -9.44 10.56
CA THR A 189 -12.20 -9.57 12.02
C THR A 189 -13.46 -10.33 12.43
N ILE A 190 -14.63 -9.92 11.93
CA ILE A 190 -15.90 -10.57 12.28
C ILE A 190 -15.93 -12.05 11.86
N PRO A 191 -15.55 -12.43 10.62
CA PRO A 191 -15.46 -13.85 10.25
C PRO A 191 -14.49 -14.65 11.12
N GLY A 192 -13.30 -14.09 11.39
CA GLY A 192 -12.30 -14.75 12.24
C GLY A 192 -12.77 -14.98 13.67
N VAL A 193 -13.41 -13.97 14.29
CA VAL A 193 -13.99 -14.08 15.64
C VAL A 193 -15.14 -15.08 15.67
N LYS A 194 -15.99 -15.10 14.65
CA LYS A 194 -17.08 -16.10 14.53
C LYS A 194 -16.51 -17.52 14.44
N GLN A 195 -15.49 -17.74 13.61
CA GLN A 195 -14.83 -19.04 13.49
C GLN A 195 -14.23 -19.51 14.82
N LEU A 196 -13.56 -18.61 15.55
CA LEU A 196 -13.01 -18.92 16.88
C LEU A 196 -14.13 -19.28 17.86
N ARG A 197 -15.19 -18.47 17.95
CA ARG A 197 -16.37 -18.75 18.78
C ARG A 197 -16.95 -20.13 18.51
N ASP A 198 -17.18 -20.46 17.25
CA ASP A 198 -17.81 -21.72 16.86
C ASP A 198 -16.92 -22.92 17.20
N ALA A 199 -15.59 -22.77 17.03
CA ALA A 199 -14.65 -23.81 17.43
C ALA A 199 -14.63 -24.04 18.96
N LEU A 200 -14.66 -22.95 19.74
CA LEU A 200 -14.74 -23.04 21.20
C LEU A 200 -16.05 -23.64 21.68
N ASP A 201 -17.18 -23.23 21.10
CA ASP A 201 -18.49 -23.78 21.43
C ASP A 201 -18.59 -25.29 21.12
N ALA A 202 -18.07 -25.72 19.98
CA ALA A 202 -18.00 -27.13 19.63
C ALA A 202 -17.16 -27.93 20.63
N LYS A 203 -16.00 -27.40 21.08
CA LYS A 203 -15.16 -28.02 22.09
C LYS A 203 -15.82 -28.03 23.48
N ALA A 204 -16.47 -26.95 23.86
CA ALA A 204 -17.23 -26.89 25.11
C ALA A 204 -18.32 -27.96 25.17
N LYS A 205 -19.08 -28.13 24.08
CA LYS A 205 -20.08 -29.19 23.97
C LYS A 205 -19.47 -30.59 24.02
N ALA A 206 -18.39 -30.83 23.27
CA ALA A 206 -17.73 -32.12 23.22
C ALA A 206 -17.12 -32.54 24.57
N PHE A 207 -16.62 -31.61 25.35
CA PHE A 207 -15.94 -31.86 26.62
C PHE A 207 -16.79 -31.60 27.86
N LYS A 208 -18.10 -31.40 27.68
CA LYS A 208 -19.03 -31.07 28.76
C LYS A 208 -19.02 -32.10 29.94
N SER A 209 -18.79 -33.37 29.64
CA SER A 209 -18.75 -34.46 30.65
C SER A 209 -17.37 -34.81 31.15
N VAL A 210 -16.32 -34.17 30.63
CA VAL A 210 -14.94 -34.43 31.05
C VAL A 210 -14.65 -33.63 32.31
N VAL A 211 -14.61 -34.31 33.45
CA VAL A 211 -14.30 -33.67 34.75
C VAL A 211 -12.80 -33.46 34.86
N LYS A 212 -12.40 -32.29 35.32
CA LYS A 212 -11.01 -31.95 35.63
C LYS A 212 -10.93 -31.11 36.91
N ILE A 213 -9.74 -31.00 37.48
CA ILE A 213 -9.50 -30.05 38.56
C ILE A 213 -9.26 -28.63 38.02
N GLY A 214 -9.91 -27.64 38.58
CA GLY A 214 -9.58 -26.23 38.39
C GLY A 214 -8.29 -25.89 39.13
N ARG A 215 -7.54 -24.89 38.62
CA ARG A 215 -6.31 -24.41 39.23
C ARG A 215 -6.28 -22.91 39.33
N THR A 216 -5.90 -22.40 40.48
CA THR A 216 -5.63 -20.99 40.74
C THR A 216 -4.34 -20.87 41.54
N HIS A 217 -3.55 -19.83 41.35
CA HIS A 217 -2.30 -19.61 42.07
C HIS A 217 -1.34 -20.82 42.07
N LEU A 218 -1.31 -21.57 40.97
CA LEU A 218 -0.52 -22.81 40.79
C LEU A 218 -0.91 -23.96 41.73
N MET A 219 -2.10 -23.91 42.32
CA MET A 219 -2.65 -24.93 43.23
C MET A 219 -3.97 -25.46 42.70
N ASP A 220 -4.33 -26.68 43.18
CA ASP A 220 -5.62 -27.26 42.90
C ASP A 220 -6.75 -26.47 43.55
N ALA A 221 -7.80 -26.19 42.81
CA ALA A 221 -9.00 -25.48 43.25
C ALA A 221 -10.22 -26.42 43.20
N THR A 222 -11.35 -25.96 42.70
CA THR A 222 -12.58 -26.74 42.63
C THR A 222 -12.61 -27.65 41.40
N PRO A 223 -13.24 -28.84 41.46
CA PRO A 223 -13.58 -29.63 40.29
C PRO A 223 -14.51 -28.85 39.33
N LEU A 224 -14.26 -29.00 38.05
CA LEU A 224 -15.10 -28.41 37.00
C LEU A 224 -15.07 -29.29 35.74
N THR A 225 -15.89 -29.03 34.76
CA THR A 225 -15.79 -29.70 33.46
C THR A 225 -14.82 -28.98 32.56
N LEU A 226 -14.24 -29.71 31.61
CA LEU A 226 -13.34 -29.14 30.57
C LEU A 226 -14.10 -28.29 29.54
N GLY A 227 -15.38 -28.61 29.31
CA GLY A 227 -16.29 -27.81 28.51
C GLY A 227 -16.89 -26.63 29.27
#